data_83a21eb6d8e96b87233ebed83af8c32c
#
_entry.id   83a21eb6d8e96b87233ebed83af8c32c
#
_cell.length_a   1.000
_cell.length_b   1.000
_cell.length_c   1.000
_cell.angle_alpha   90.00
_cell.angle_beta   90.00
_cell.angle_gamma   90.00
#
_symmetry.space_group_name_H-M   'P 1'
#
loop_
_entity.id
_entity.type
_entity.pdbx_description
1 polymer ?
#
loop_
_entity_poly.entity_id
_entity_poly.type
_entity_poly.pdbx_seq_one_letter_code
_entity_poly.pdbx_strand_id
1 'polypeptide(L)'
;MKVDVLTSGYVSMDHIIKIATPAKVGFTSLVTNKSNSKIYYGGCSVNIAYALCRLGMKAMPVLRVGGDYESNGFKKFLEEGNVPQDGITQIAEEATSVCYLLQDNNNDHITIFYPGAMDGRYAQKMKDSLFETAKLGVITVASRPDNEEFFAKCKKHHVPVVFGMKDDFDAFPEPFLKQLLTESKIIFTNEVECE
;
A
#
# COMPACT_ATOMS: atom_id res chain seq x y z
N MET A 1 -6.00 15.31 -15.10
CA MET A 1 -5.27 14.36 -15.99
C MET A 1 -6.17 13.14 -16.21
N LYS A 2 -6.16 12.50 -17.38
CA LYS A 2 -6.95 11.28 -17.61
C LYS A 2 -6.19 10.08 -17.00
N VAL A 3 -6.81 9.35 -16.07
CA VAL A 3 -6.23 8.19 -15.37
C VAL A 3 -6.99 6.94 -15.77
N ASP A 4 -6.29 5.82 -16.01
CA ASP A 4 -6.93 4.55 -16.31
C ASP A 4 -7.24 3.78 -15.01
N VAL A 5 -6.29 3.74 -14.08
CA VAL A 5 -6.42 2.98 -12.83
C VAL A 5 -5.99 3.84 -11.64
N LEU A 6 -6.84 3.88 -10.61
CA LEU A 6 -6.48 4.38 -9.28
C LEU A 6 -6.16 3.20 -8.36
N THR A 7 -5.14 3.33 -7.54
CA THR A 7 -4.80 2.29 -6.55
C THR A 7 -4.79 2.86 -5.14
N SER A 8 -5.40 2.17 -4.19
CA SER A 8 -5.40 2.48 -2.75
C SER A 8 -4.74 1.35 -1.98
N GLY A 9 -3.93 1.71 -0.99
CA GLY A 9 -3.21 0.78 -0.14
C GLY A 9 -2.01 1.46 0.52
N TYR A 10 -1.39 0.79 1.48
CA TYR A 10 -0.18 1.30 2.10
C TYR A 10 0.94 1.48 1.07
N VAL A 11 1.66 2.60 1.18
CA VAL A 11 3.03 2.73 0.69
C VAL A 11 3.96 2.06 1.70
N SER A 12 5.11 1.55 1.28
CA SER A 12 6.09 0.97 2.19
C SER A 12 7.51 1.20 1.71
N MET A 13 8.36 1.55 2.66
CA MET A 13 9.81 1.49 2.51
C MET A 13 10.30 0.25 3.24
N ASP A 14 10.62 -0.81 2.49
CA ASP A 14 10.88 -2.13 3.04
C ASP A 14 12.36 -2.34 3.32
N HIS A 15 12.68 -2.73 4.56
CA HIS A 15 14.01 -3.20 4.98
C HIS A 15 13.96 -4.72 5.15
N ILE A 16 14.67 -5.45 4.29
CA ILE A 16 14.76 -6.91 4.38
C ILE A 16 15.98 -7.28 5.20
N ILE A 17 15.75 -7.82 6.39
CA ILE A 17 16.76 -8.22 7.37
C ILE A 17 16.76 -9.74 7.45
N LYS A 18 17.79 -10.38 6.88
CA LYS A 18 17.95 -11.83 7.03
C LYS A 18 18.68 -12.15 8.32
N ILE A 19 18.11 -13.08 9.10
CA ILE A 19 18.61 -13.48 10.41
C ILE A 19 19.01 -14.95 10.42
N ALA A 20 20.06 -15.25 11.17
CA ALA A 20 20.65 -16.60 11.22
C ALA A 20 19.75 -17.64 11.92
N THR A 21 18.94 -17.20 12.86
CA THR A 21 18.04 -18.04 13.66
C THR A 21 16.70 -17.32 13.83
N PRO A 22 15.58 -18.05 14.01
CA PRO A 22 14.30 -17.45 14.28
C PRO A 22 14.35 -16.44 15.44
N ALA A 23 13.70 -15.29 15.26
CA ALA A 23 13.63 -14.26 16.30
C ALA A 23 12.85 -14.78 17.51
N LYS A 24 13.44 -14.65 18.69
CA LYS A 24 12.83 -15.06 19.97
C LYS A 24 13.05 -13.99 21.03
N VAL A 25 12.04 -13.75 21.85
CA VAL A 25 12.15 -12.83 22.98
C VAL A 25 13.26 -13.28 23.93
N GLY A 26 14.14 -12.35 24.32
CA GLY A 26 15.28 -12.62 25.22
C GLY A 26 16.52 -13.21 24.54
N PHE A 27 16.52 -13.41 23.21
CA PHE A 27 17.67 -13.95 22.48
C PHE A 27 18.13 -12.98 21.39
N THR A 28 19.42 -13.07 21.05
CA THR A 28 20.02 -12.33 19.93
C THR A 28 20.11 -13.21 18.70
N SER A 29 19.60 -12.74 17.56
CA SER A 29 19.86 -13.34 16.27
C SER A 29 20.81 -12.45 15.44
N LEU A 30 21.77 -13.08 14.74
CA LEU A 30 22.74 -12.35 13.94
C LEU A 30 22.14 -12.01 12.55
N VAL A 31 22.35 -10.79 12.10
CA VAL A 31 22.00 -10.39 10.74
C VAL A 31 23.02 -10.95 9.76
N THR A 32 22.56 -11.59 8.70
CA THR A 32 23.39 -12.32 7.75
C THR A 32 23.54 -11.63 6.38
N ASN A 33 22.64 -10.70 6.03
CA ASN A 33 22.72 -9.99 4.76
C ASN A 33 23.40 -8.63 4.88
N LYS A 34 24.35 -8.34 3.99
CA LYS A 34 25.04 -7.05 3.91
C LYS A 34 24.11 -5.91 3.47
N SER A 35 23.03 -6.24 2.76
CA SER A 35 22.05 -5.28 2.22
C SER A 35 20.91 -4.94 3.19
N ASN A 36 21.07 -5.23 4.51
CA ASN A 36 20.02 -5.01 5.51
C ASN A 36 19.60 -3.53 5.66
N SER A 37 20.46 -2.58 5.27
CA SER A 37 20.17 -1.15 5.26
C SER A 37 19.59 -0.64 3.93
N LYS A 38 19.50 -1.50 2.89
CA LYS A 38 18.92 -1.11 1.61
C LYS A 38 17.41 -0.94 1.76
N ILE A 39 16.89 0.15 1.20
CA ILE A 39 15.46 0.41 1.11
C ILE A 39 14.93 -0.16 -0.22
N TYR A 40 13.85 -0.92 -0.14
CA TYR A 40 13.07 -1.36 -1.28
C TYR A 40 11.74 -0.60 -1.25
N TYR A 41 11.49 0.20 -2.28
CA TYR A 41 10.28 0.99 -2.37
C TYR A 41 9.12 0.12 -2.84
N GLY A 42 7.96 0.22 -2.16
CA GLY A 42 6.83 -0.63 -2.48
C GLY A 42 5.56 -0.28 -1.72
N GLY A 43 4.91 -1.33 -1.27
CA GLY A 43 3.52 -1.36 -0.86
C GLY A 43 2.64 -1.82 -2.01
N CYS A 44 1.58 -2.59 -1.72
CA CYS A 44 0.78 -3.24 -2.77
C CYS A 44 0.22 -2.23 -3.79
N SER A 45 -0.34 -1.12 -3.35
CA SER A 45 -0.90 -0.09 -4.23
C SER A 45 0.15 0.53 -5.15
N VAL A 46 1.34 0.80 -4.61
CA VAL A 46 2.47 1.38 -5.34
C VAL A 46 3.01 0.39 -6.37
N ASN A 47 3.22 -0.86 -5.98
CA ASN A 47 3.71 -1.91 -6.88
C ASN A 47 2.78 -2.12 -8.07
N ILE A 48 1.47 -2.12 -7.82
CA ILE A 48 0.46 -2.24 -8.88
C ILE A 48 0.51 -1.03 -9.81
N ALA A 49 0.50 0.20 -9.28
CA ALA A 49 0.57 1.41 -10.08
C ALA A 49 1.85 1.47 -10.92
N TYR A 50 3.01 1.17 -10.30
CA TYR A 50 4.31 1.15 -10.96
C TYR A 50 4.34 0.13 -12.11
N ALA A 51 3.91 -1.10 -11.86
CA ALA A 51 3.86 -2.15 -12.89
C ALA A 51 2.95 -1.76 -14.06
N LEU A 52 1.76 -1.23 -13.78
CA LEU A 52 0.83 -0.79 -14.81
C LEU A 52 1.40 0.39 -15.64
N CYS A 53 2.07 1.34 -15.01
CA CYS A 53 2.74 2.44 -15.72
C CYS A 53 3.87 1.91 -16.63
N ARG A 54 4.65 0.94 -16.17
CA ARG A 54 5.67 0.27 -16.98
C ARG A 54 5.11 -0.51 -18.17
N LEU A 55 3.85 -0.93 -18.08
CA LEU A 55 3.09 -1.57 -19.16
C LEU A 55 2.34 -0.57 -20.07
N GLY A 56 2.56 0.75 -19.87
CA GLY A 56 2.01 1.81 -20.72
C GLY A 56 0.62 2.32 -20.31
N MET A 57 0.09 1.88 -19.18
CA MET A 57 -1.17 2.40 -18.61
C MET A 57 -0.91 3.66 -17.76
N LYS A 58 -1.94 4.47 -17.54
CA LYS A 58 -1.89 5.59 -16.59
C LYS A 58 -2.49 5.15 -15.25
N ALA A 59 -1.66 4.56 -14.41
CA ALA A 59 -2.06 4.16 -13.06
C ALA A 59 -1.50 5.12 -12.01
N MET A 60 -2.32 5.50 -11.04
CA MET A 60 -1.96 6.50 -10.03
C MET A 60 -2.32 6.01 -8.63
N PRO A 61 -1.36 5.97 -7.71
CA PRO A 61 -1.64 5.66 -6.31
C PRO A 61 -2.29 6.86 -5.61
N VAL A 62 -3.30 6.57 -4.78
CA VAL A 62 -3.94 7.55 -3.90
C VAL A 62 -3.54 7.19 -2.48
N LEU A 63 -2.59 7.93 -1.92
CA LEU A 63 -1.97 7.63 -0.65
C LEU A 63 -1.34 8.88 0.00
N ARG A 64 -0.85 8.72 1.23
CA ARG A 64 -0.09 9.74 1.94
C ARG A 64 1.36 9.32 2.14
N VAL A 65 2.25 10.31 2.15
CA VAL A 65 3.68 10.17 2.43
C VAL A 65 4.10 11.16 3.51
N GLY A 66 5.22 10.92 4.15
CA GLY A 66 5.76 11.81 5.16
C GLY A 66 6.54 13.01 4.62
N GLY A 67 7.03 13.87 5.53
CA GLY A 67 7.90 14.99 5.20
C GLY A 67 9.24 14.56 4.59
N ASP A 68 9.60 13.30 4.76
CA ASP A 68 10.81 12.66 4.21
C ASP A 68 10.70 12.22 2.74
N TYR A 69 9.55 12.42 2.10
CA TYR A 69 9.21 11.90 0.76
C TYR A 69 10.25 12.17 -0.33
N GLU A 70 10.87 13.34 -0.34
CA GLU A 70 11.93 13.66 -1.30
C GLU A 70 13.28 13.09 -0.85
N SER A 71 13.60 13.24 0.43
CA SER A 71 14.91 12.88 0.97
C SER A 71 15.13 11.36 1.10
N ASN A 72 14.06 10.59 1.30
CA ASN A 72 14.14 9.13 1.37
C ASN A 72 14.27 8.43 0.00
N GLY A 73 14.12 9.18 -1.12
CA GLY A 73 14.23 8.68 -2.49
C GLY A 73 12.96 8.10 -3.09
N PHE A 74 11.84 8.05 -2.35
CA PHE A 74 10.59 7.48 -2.83
C PHE A 74 10.00 8.27 -4.01
N LYS A 75 10.05 9.61 -3.95
CA LYS A 75 9.63 10.48 -5.06
C LYS A 75 10.36 10.13 -6.36
N LYS A 76 11.68 10.02 -6.29
CA LYS A 76 12.52 9.65 -7.43
C LYS A 76 12.16 8.28 -7.99
N PHE A 77 11.91 7.30 -7.12
CA PHE A 77 11.46 5.97 -7.53
C PHE A 77 10.17 6.03 -8.35
N LEU A 78 9.18 6.81 -7.95
CA LEU A 78 7.93 6.99 -8.69
C LEU A 78 8.15 7.70 -10.04
N GLU A 79 9.02 8.71 -10.07
CA GLU A 79 9.41 9.43 -11.30
C GLU A 79 10.06 8.49 -12.33
N GLU A 80 10.98 7.63 -11.89
CA GLU A 80 11.62 6.60 -12.73
C GLU A 80 10.63 5.59 -13.32
N GLY A 81 9.52 5.33 -12.60
CA GLY A 81 8.42 4.50 -13.06
C GLY A 81 7.38 5.22 -13.93
N ASN A 82 7.53 6.54 -14.14
CA ASN A 82 6.52 7.40 -14.76
C ASN A 82 5.16 7.32 -14.05
N VAL A 83 5.15 7.14 -12.72
CA VAL A 83 3.94 7.05 -11.91
C VAL A 83 3.43 8.46 -11.60
N PRO A 84 2.18 8.80 -11.96
CA PRO A 84 1.57 10.10 -11.63
C PRO A 84 1.45 10.28 -10.11
N GLN A 85 1.76 11.50 -9.64
CA GLN A 85 1.83 11.80 -8.21
C GLN A 85 0.69 12.71 -7.70
N ASP A 86 -0.26 13.10 -8.57
CA ASP A 86 -1.38 13.98 -8.20
C ASP A 86 -2.30 13.38 -7.11
N GLY A 87 -2.27 12.06 -6.92
CA GLY A 87 -2.99 11.33 -5.87
C GLY A 87 -2.24 11.26 -4.54
N ILE A 88 -1.01 11.79 -4.46
CA ILE A 88 -0.18 11.74 -3.27
C ILE A 88 -0.37 13.00 -2.43
N THR A 89 -0.61 12.82 -1.13
CA THR A 89 -0.69 13.89 -0.15
C THR A 89 0.46 13.76 0.84
N GLN A 90 1.13 14.85 1.18
CA GLN A 90 2.23 14.85 2.13
C GLN A 90 1.77 15.30 3.52
N ILE A 91 2.16 14.56 4.56
CA ILE A 91 2.00 14.89 5.97
C ILE A 91 3.39 15.29 6.49
N ALA A 92 3.63 16.59 6.57
CA ALA A 92 4.98 17.14 6.78
C ALA A 92 5.61 16.75 8.13
N GLU A 93 4.79 16.59 9.16
CA GLU A 93 5.20 16.24 10.53
C GLU A 93 5.43 14.75 10.77
N GLU A 94 5.18 13.90 9.74
CA GLU A 94 5.27 12.46 9.88
C GLU A 94 6.32 11.88 8.91
N ALA A 95 6.72 10.62 9.15
CA ALA A 95 7.54 9.85 8.21
C ALA A 95 6.67 9.04 7.24
N THR A 96 7.19 8.71 6.07
CA THR A 96 6.60 7.73 5.17
C THR A 96 6.60 6.35 5.83
N SER A 97 5.60 5.51 5.52
CA SER A 97 5.47 4.16 6.10
C SER A 97 6.72 3.32 5.88
N VAL A 98 7.12 2.57 6.91
CA VAL A 98 8.32 1.71 6.88
C VAL A 98 7.95 0.30 7.31
N CYS A 99 8.49 -0.68 6.61
CA CYS A 99 8.37 -2.10 6.94
C CYS A 99 9.73 -2.71 7.22
N TYR A 100 9.86 -3.41 8.33
CA TYR A 100 11.00 -4.25 8.65
C TYR A 100 10.58 -5.71 8.53
N LEU A 101 11.12 -6.41 7.54
CA LEU A 101 10.89 -7.82 7.28
C LEU A 101 12.07 -8.62 7.81
N LEU A 102 11.89 -9.29 8.94
CA LEU A 102 12.90 -10.19 9.51
C LEU A 102 12.65 -11.59 8.94
N GLN A 103 13.55 -12.09 8.11
CA GLN A 103 13.44 -13.41 7.46
C GLN A 103 14.53 -14.34 8.01
N ASP A 104 14.14 -15.50 8.51
CA ASP A 104 15.06 -16.51 8.97
C ASP A 104 15.54 -17.47 7.86
N ASN A 105 16.35 -18.46 8.23
CA ASN A 105 16.90 -19.45 7.30
C ASN A 105 15.90 -20.51 6.83
N ASN A 106 14.69 -20.55 7.42
CA ASN A 106 13.58 -21.41 6.98
C ASN A 106 12.65 -20.67 6.01
N ASN A 107 12.92 -19.39 5.71
CA ASN A 107 12.07 -18.45 5.00
C ASN A 107 10.80 -18.03 5.78
N ASP A 108 10.71 -18.35 7.07
CA ASP A 108 9.71 -17.77 7.94
C ASP A 108 10.04 -16.29 8.19
N HIS A 109 9.01 -15.46 8.31
CA HIS A 109 9.25 -14.04 8.49
C HIS A 109 8.32 -13.40 9.53
N ILE A 110 8.86 -12.37 10.17
CA ILE A 110 8.11 -11.45 11.02
C ILE A 110 8.11 -10.10 10.31
N THR A 111 6.93 -9.52 10.18
CA THR A 111 6.74 -8.18 9.63
C THR A 111 6.48 -7.20 10.76
N ILE A 112 7.30 -6.14 10.85
CA ILE A 112 7.10 -5.03 11.78
C ILE A 112 6.84 -3.80 10.93
N PHE A 113 5.65 -3.22 11.05
CA PHE A 113 5.19 -2.14 10.18
C PHE A 113 4.90 -0.86 10.97
N TYR A 114 5.47 0.23 10.51
CA TYR A 114 5.18 1.59 10.97
C TYR A 114 4.33 2.29 9.90
N PRO A 115 3.06 2.62 10.18
CA PRO A 115 2.18 3.24 9.18
C PRO A 115 2.55 4.68 8.85
N GLY A 116 3.17 5.42 9.77
CA GLY A 116 3.59 6.80 9.56
C GLY A 116 2.46 7.68 9.03
N ALA A 117 2.71 8.39 7.94
CA ALA A 117 1.71 9.24 7.29
C ALA A 117 0.45 8.50 6.82
N MET A 118 0.49 7.17 6.68
CA MET A 118 -0.66 6.34 6.33
C MET A 118 -1.48 5.88 7.54
N ASP A 119 -1.11 6.28 8.77
CA ASP A 119 -1.94 6.05 9.95
C ASP A 119 -3.34 6.67 9.74
N GLY A 120 -4.39 5.96 10.15
CA GLY A 120 -5.78 6.37 9.98
C GLY A 120 -6.13 7.72 10.62
N ARG A 121 -5.37 8.16 11.64
CA ARG A 121 -5.54 9.50 12.26
C ARG A 121 -5.27 10.65 11.28
N TYR A 122 -4.51 10.41 10.21
CA TYR A 122 -4.23 11.38 9.15
C TYR A 122 -5.13 11.22 7.93
N ALA A 123 -6.13 10.34 7.99
CA ALA A 123 -7.04 10.13 6.88
C ALA A 123 -7.78 11.42 6.51
N GLN A 124 -7.85 11.71 5.22
CA GLN A 124 -8.44 12.93 4.68
C GLN A 124 -9.43 12.60 3.55
N LYS A 125 -10.35 13.53 3.30
CA LYS A 125 -11.23 13.41 2.14
C LYS A 125 -10.43 13.44 0.84
N MET A 126 -10.63 12.43 0.01
CA MET A 126 -10.00 12.36 -1.30
C MET A 126 -10.69 13.29 -2.29
N LYS A 127 -9.91 13.90 -3.18
CA LYS A 127 -10.44 14.85 -4.21
C LYS A 127 -11.29 14.10 -5.21
N ASP A 128 -12.52 14.55 -5.43
CA ASP A 128 -13.43 13.98 -6.42
C ASP A 128 -12.83 13.95 -7.84
N SER A 129 -12.07 14.99 -8.21
CA SER A 129 -11.43 15.11 -9.51
C SER A 129 -10.46 13.96 -9.87
N LEU A 130 -9.95 13.20 -8.88
CA LEU A 130 -9.14 12.02 -9.14
C LEU A 130 -9.97 10.89 -9.75
N PHE A 131 -11.25 10.79 -9.36
CA PHE A 131 -12.14 9.68 -9.72
C PHE A 131 -12.96 9.94 -10.99
N GLU A 132 -13.12 11.20 -11.41
CA GLU A 132 -13.96 11.59 -12.56
C GLU A 132 -13.56 10.93 -13.88
N THR A 133 -12.28 10.61 -14.06
CA THR A 133 -11.75 10.02 -15.31
C THR A 133 -11.24 8.60 -15.14
N ALA A 134 -11.24 8.08 -13.93
CA ALA A 134 -10.76 6.74 -13.64
C ALA A 134 -11.68 5.68 -14.23
N LYS A 135 -11.09 4.64 -14.83
CA LYS A 135 -11.82 3.50 -15.39
C LYS A 135 -11.91 2.32 -14.44
N LEU A 136 -10.99 2.26 -13.46
CA LEU A 136 -10.88 1.19 -12.49
C LEU A 136 -10.27 1.71 -11.20
N GLY A 137 -10.78 1.27 -10.05
CA GLY A 137 -10.19 1.45 -8.73
C GLY A 137 -9.68 0.11 -8.20
N VAL A 138 -8.47 0.08 -7.65
CA VAL A 138 -7.92 -1.10 -7.00
C VAL A 138 -7.78 -0.79 -5.51
N ILE A 139 -8.40 -1.59 -4.66
CA ILE A 139 -8.29 -1.50 -3.20
C ILE A 139 -7.40 -2.63 -2.72
N THR A 140 -6.37 -2.28 -1.98
CA THR A 140 -5.53 -3.18 -1.20
C THR A 140 -5.50 -2.71 0.26
N VAL A 141 -4.75 -3.39 1.13
CA VAL A 141 -4.70 -3.04 2.55
C VAL A 141 -4.17 -1.61 2.77
N ALA A 142 -4.97 -0.79 3.44
CA ALA A 142 -4.64 0.52 3.98
C ALA A 142 -5.35 0.71 5.32
N SER A 143 -5.25 1.89 5.94
CA SER A 143 -6.08 2.18 7.10
C SER A 143 -7.57 2.09 6.74
N ARG A 144 -8.39 1.65 7.68
CA ARG A 144 -9.84 1.53 7.47
C ARG A 144 -10.47 2.81 6.90
N PRO A 145 -10.25 4.01 7.47
CA PRO A 145 -10.85 5.23 6.93
C PRO A 145 -10.39 5.56 5.51
N ASP A 146 -9.17 5.20 5.11
CA ASP A 146 -8.71 5.36 3.73
C ASP A 146 -9.44 4.42 2.78
N ASN A 147 -9.57 3.15 3.16
CA ASN A 147 -10.26 2.15 2.34
C ASN A 147 -11.74 2.49 2.16
N GLU A 148 -12.42 2.88 3.25
CA GLU A 148 -13.83 3.28 3.22
C GLU A 148 -14.05 4.54 2.34
N GLU A 149 -13.18 5.56 2.47
CA GLU A 149 -13.26 6.78 1.66
C GLU A 149 -13.02 6.49 0.17
N PHE A 150 -11.98 5.70 -0.15
CA PHE A 150 -11.67 5.35 -1.52
C PHE A 150 -12.81 4.56 -2.18
N PHE A 151 -13.37 3.59 -1.47
CA PHE A 151 -14.50 2.80 -1.95
C PHE A 151 -15.74 3.67 -2.16
N ALA A 152 -16.06 4.54 -1.21
CA ALA A 152 -17.18 5.48 -1.33
C ALA A 152 -17.02 6.42 -2.54
N LYS A 153 -15.79 6.89 -2.81
CA LYS A 153 -15.49 7.70 -3.99
C LYS A 153 -15.65 6.92 -5.29
N CYS A 154 -15.16 5.67 -5.33
CA CYS A 154 -15.38 4.80 -6.49
C CYS A 154 -16.87 4.62 -6.77
N LYS A 155 -17.69 4.35 -5.76
CA LYS A 155 -19.15 4.23 -5.92
C LYS A 155 -19.79 5.53 -6.41
N LYS A 156 -19.45 6.66 -5.81
CA LYS A 156 -19.97 7.98 -6.19
C LYS A 156 -19.72 8.30 -7.66
N HIS A 157 -18.54 7.94 -8.18
CA HIS A 157 -18.11 8.24 -9.55
C HIS A 157 -18.32 7.06 -10.52
N HIS A 158 -19.03 6.01 -10.11
CA HIS A 158 -19.28 4.80 -10.90
C HIS A 158 -18.01 4.11 -11.42
N VAL A 159 -16.92 4.20 -10.65
CA VAL A 159 -15.65 3.52 -10.94
C VAL A 159 -15.73 2.08 -10.45
N PRO A 160 -15.64 1.08 -11.32
CA PRO A 160 -15.64 -0.32 -10.89
C PRO A 160 -14.42 -0.62 -10.02
N VAL A 161 -14.60 -1.50 -9.02
CA VAL A 161 -13.57 -1.83 -8.03
C VAL A 161 -13.00 -3.21 -8.25
N VAL A 162 -11.69 -3.33 -8.14
CA VAL A 162 -10.94 -4.56 -7.94
C VAL A 162 -10.47 -4.60 -6.49
N PHE A 163 -10.73 -5.68 -5.79
CA PHE A 163 -10.35 -5.86 -4.40
C PHE A 163 -9.23 -6.89 -4.29
N GLY A 164 -8.06 -6.47 -3.81
CA GLY A 164 -6.98 -7.35 -3.38
C GLY A 164 -7.15 -7.62 -1.89
N MET A 165 -7.74 -8.74 -1.56
CA MET A 165 -8.06 -9.13 -0.19
C MET A 165 -6.79 -9.29 0.65
N LYS A 166 -6.90 -8.99 1.93
CA LYS A 166 -5.93 -9.26 2.98
C LYS A 166 -6.71 -9.62 4.23
N ASP A 167 -6.28 -10.64 4.93
CA ASP A 167 -6.82 -10.99 6.24
C ASP A 167 -6.35 -9.97 7.30
N ASP A 168 -7.08 -8.85 7.37
CA ASP A 168 -6.84 -7.73 8.27
C ASP A 168 -8.20 -7.12 8.67
N PHE A 169 -8.73 -7.59 9.79
CA PHE A 169 -10.06 -7.18 10.27
C PHE A 169 -10.11 -5.74 10.78
N ASP A 170 -8.97 -5.12 11.09
CA ASP A 170 -8.91 -3.71 11.45
C ASP A 170 -9.08 -2.83 10.19
N ALA A 171 -8.45 -3.22 9.09
CA ALA A 171 -8.58 -2.55 7.80
C ALA A 171 -9.91 -2.85 7.10
N PHE A 172 -10.41 -4.09 7.26
CA PHE A 172 -11.63 -4.61 6.62
C PHE A 172 -12.56 -5.26 7.66
N PRO A 173 -13.23 -4.47 8.53
CA PRO A 173 -14.21 -5.04 9.45
C PRO A 173 -15.35 -5.73 8.68
N GLU A 174 -15.94 -6.77 9.27
CA GLU A 174 -16.90 -7.68 8.63
C GLU A 174 -17.97 -6.99 7.75
N PRO A 175 -18.64 -5.91 8.19
CA PRO A 175 -19.64 -5.24 7.34
C PRO A 175 -19.04 -4.62 6.07
N PHE A 176 -17.83 -4.06 6.17
CA PHE A 176 -17.14 -3.46 5.05
C PHE A 176 -16.53 -4.52 4.13
N LEU A 177 -15.94 -5.57 4.69
CA LEU A 177 -15.46 -6.73 3.93
C LEU A 177 -16.59 -7.35 3.10
N LYS A 178 -17.75 -7.60 3.72
CA LYS A 178 -18.93 -8.13 3.02
C LYS A 178 -19.35 -7.23 1.85
N GLN A 179 -19.29 -5.91 2.05
CA GLN A 179 -19.61 -4.97 0.99
C GLN A 179 -18.59 -5.04 -0.16
N LEU A 180 -17.29 -5.09 0.13
CA LEU A 180 -16.24 -5.26 -0.88
C LEU A 180 -16.40 -6.57 -1.65
N LEU A 181 -16.68 -7.67 -0.96
CA LEU A 181 -16.88 -8.99 -1.59
C LEU A 181 -18.10 -9.02 -2.52
N THR A 182 -19.15 -8.27 -2.20
CA THR A 182 -20.39 -8.27 -3.01
C THR A 182 -20.40 -7.25 -4.13
N GLU A 183 -19.71 -6.11 -3.98
CA GLU A 183 -19.78 -4.99 -4.91
C GLU A 183 -18.51 -4.85 -5.79
N SER A 184 -17.43 -5.59 -5.51
CA SER A 184 -16.25 -5.57 -6.36
C SER A 184 -16.45 -6.36 -7.64
N LYS A 185 -15.91 -5.84 -8.74
CA LYS A 185 -15.95 -6.48 -10.06
C LYS A 185 -15.04 -7.70 -10.15
N ILE A 186 -13.89 -7.63 -9.49
CA ILE A 186 -12.87 -8.69 -9.43
C ILE A 186 -12.33 -8.73 -8.00
N ILE A 187 -12.09 -9.92 -7.50
CA ILE A 187 -11.47 -10.14 -6.19
C ILE A 187 -10.23 -11.00 -6.41
N PHE A 188 -9.11 -10.56 -5.85
CA PHE A 188 -7.87 -11.33 -5.74
C PHE A 188 -7.68 -11.73 -4.29
N THR A 189 -7.48 -13.00 -4.04
CA THR A 189 -7.28 -13.58 -2.72
C THR A 189 -6.32 -14.76 -2.84
N ASN A 190 -5.66 -15.13 -1.77
CA ASN A 190 -4.90 -16.36 -1.67
C ASN A 190 -5.76 -17.48 -1.05
N GLU A 191 -5.23 -18.69 -1.00
CA GLU A 191 -5.95 -19.86 -0.50
C GLU A 191 -6.39 -19.73 0.96
N VAL A 192 -5.53 -19.15 1.81
CA VAL A 192 -5.80 -18.93 3.25
C VAL A 192 -6.88 -17.87 3.47
N GLU A 193 -6.91 -16.83 2.65
CA GLU A 193 -7.90 -15.75 2.72
C GLU A 193 -9.28 -16.17 2.18
N CYS A 194 -9.38 -17.35 1.54
CA CYS A 194 -10.65 -17.91 1.04
C CYS A 194 -11.42 -18.74 2.09
N GLU A 195 -10.76 -19.13 3.18
CA GLU A 195 -11.36 -19.92 4.28
C GLU A 195 -12.11 -19.02 5.27
#